data_522cef45853b3430f6658e8662e08203
#
_entry.id   522cef45853b3430f6658e8662e08203
#
_cell.length_a   1.000
_cell.length_b   1.000
_cell.length_c   1.000
_cell.angle_alpha   90.00
_cell.angle_beta   90.00
_cell.angle_gamma   90.00
#
_symmetry.space_group_name_H-M   'P 1'
#
loop_
_entity.id
_entity.type
_entity.pdbx_description
1 polymer ?
#
loop_
_entity_poly.entity_id
_entity_poly.type
_entity_poly.pdbx_seq_one_letter_code
_entity_poly.pdbx_strand_id
1 'polypeptide(L)'
;KNNDMLYLDKQMNGGKTLVIFGYDVKVYFLLFMIYAILGWIMEVTCKLVQYKRFINRGFLIGPYCPIYGYGALLITILLKRYTSDPIVLFVMAIVVCGTLEYLTSYFMEKIYKARWWDYSTKKFNINGRVCLETVIPFGILGLLIMYILNPFFIGKIEAIPPIILNVLSGILLIIYTCD
;
A
#
# COMPACT_ATOMS: atom_id res chain seq x y z
N LYS A 1 25.54 -8.01 -16.80
CA LYS A 1 25.59 -7.59 -18.24
C LYS A 1 24.22 -7.57 -18.91
N ASN A 2 23.26 -8.49 -18.57
CA ASN A 2 21.93 -8.50 -19.18
C ASN A 2 20.97 -7.43 -18.59
N ASN A 3 21.16 -7.02 -17.35
CA ASN A 3 20.30 -6.01 -16.71
C ASN A 3 20.56 -4.59 -17.23
N ASP A 4 21.80 -4.28 -17.60
CA ASP A 4 22.15 -2.95 -18.12
C ASP A 4 21.62 -2.71 -19.55
N MET A 5 21.51 -3.77 -20.36
CA MET A 5 20.93 -3.67 -21.72
C MET A 5 19.40 -3.43 -21.67
N LEU A 6 18.68 -4.03 -20.73
CA LEU A 6 17.24 -3.77 -20.51
C LEU A 6 16.99 -2.33 -20.04
N TYR A 7 17.93 -1.76 -19.27
CA TYR A 7 17.88 -0.35 -18.85
C TYR A 7 18.03 0.63 -20.02
N LEU A 8 18.95 0.34 -20.96
CA LEU A 8 19.21 1.19 -22.12
C LEU A 8 18.09 1.11 -23.17
N ASP A 9 17.49 -0.06 -23.36
CA ASP A 9 16.39 -0.27 -24.31
C ASP A 9 15.10 0.43 -23.86
N LYS A 10 14.86 0.48 -22.54
CA LYS A 10 13.74 1.23 -21.95
C LYS A 10 13.90 2.76 -22.06
N GLN A 11 15.13 3.25 -22.18
CA GLN A 11 15.45 4.67 -22.34
C GLN A 11 15.28 5.17 -23.78
N MET A 12 15.37 4.30 -24.79
CA MET A 12 15.26 4.66 -26.20
C MET A 12 13.83 4.80 -26.73
N ASN A 13 12.82 4.31 -26.00
CA ASN A 13 11.41 4.32 -26.44
C ASN A 13 10.55 5.38 -25.72
N GLY A 14 10.97 6.62 -25.77
CA GLY A 14 10.08 7.79 -25.64
C GLY A 14 9.59 8.16 -24.25
N GLY A 15 10.21 9.16 -23.64
CA GLY A 15 9.77 9.89 -22.46
C GLY A 15 10.68 9.67 -21.25
N LYS A 16 11.13 10.78 -20.64
CA LYS A 16 11.86 10.76 -19.36
C LYS A 16 10.99 10.10 -18.29
N THR A 17 11.17 8.81 -18.03
CA THR A 17 10.50 8.13 -16.93
C THR A 17 11.30 8.35 -15.65
N LEU A 18 10.65 8.81 -14.61
CA LEU A 18 11.27 8.96 -13.29
C LEU A 18 11.38 7.57 -12.65
N VAL A 19 12.60 7.06 -12.54
CA VAL A 19 12.90 5.76 -11.92
C VAL A 19 13.36 6.00 -10.48
N ILE A 20 12.68 5.39 -9.52
CA ILE A 20 13.02 5.45 -8.09
C ILE A 20 13.27 4.02 -7.62
N PHE A 21 14.41 3.77 -6.95
CA PHE A 21 14.79 2.45 -6.42
C PHE A 21 14.63 1.27 -7.39
N GLY A 22 14.80 1.52 -8.70
CA GLY A 22 14.81 0.49 -9.73
C GLY A 22 13.50 0.29 -10.47
N TYR A 23 12.43 1.00 -10.13
CA TYR A 23 11.14 0.93 -10.83
C TYR A 23 10.67 2.32 -11.27
N ASP A 24 9.89 2.36 -12.37
CA ASP A 24 9.16 3.55 -12.81
C ASP A 24 8.15 3.96 -11.73
N VAL A 25 8.02 5.28 -11.49
CA VAL A 25 7.02 5.85 -10.56
C VAL A 25 5.61 5.35 -10.86
N LYS A 26 5.29 5.09 -12.13
CA LYS A 26 3.99 4.54 -12.55
C LYS A 26 3.76 3.12 -12.01
N VAL A 27 4.81 2.31 -11.91
CA VAL A 27 4.73 0.97 -11.29
C VAL A 27 4.36 1.11 -9.82
N TYR A 28 4.99 2.02 -9.09
CA TYR A 28 4.63 2.30 -7.70
C TYR A 28 3.21 2.84 -7.56
N PHE A 29 2.78 3.72 -8.46
CA PHE A 29 1.41 4.24 -8.42
C PHE A 29 0.38 3.14 -8.66
N LEU A 30 0.60 2.25 -9.63
CA LEU A 30 -0.30 1.11 -9.85
C LEU A 30 -0.29 0.13 -8.68
N LEU A 31 0.89 -0.15 -8.10
CA LEU A 31 0.97 -0.93 -6.85
C LEU A 31 0.16 -0.29 -5.73
N PHE A 32 0.31 1.03 -5.54
CA PHE A 32 -0.48 1.79 -4.57
C PHE A 32 -1.98 1.57 -4.78
N MET A 33 -2.47 1.73 -6.02
CA MET A 33 -3.90 1.54 -6.34
C MET A 33 -4.35 0.12 -6.10
N ILE A 34 -3.57 -0.88 -6.51
CA ILE A 34 -3.88 -2.30 -6.28
C ILE A 34 -4.02 -2.58 -4.78
N TYR A 35 -3.05 -2.16 -3.97
CA TYR A 35 -3.09 -2.40 -2.53
C TYR A 35 -4.17 -1.59 -1.82
N ALA A 36 -4.47 -0.39 -2.28
CA ALA A 36 -5.58 0.40 -1.75
C ALA A 36 -6.94 -0.27 -2.02
N ILE A 37 -7.13 -0.85 -3.21
CA ILE A 37 -8.34 -1.61 -3.57
C ILE A 37 -8.41 -2.92 -2.78
N LEU A 38 -7.32 -3.68 -2.69
CA LEU A 38 -7.27 -4.91 -1.90
C LEU A 38 -7.56 -4.65 -0.42
N GLY A 39 -7.00 -3.57 0.13
CA GLY A 39 -7.29 -3.14 1.50
C GLY A 39 -8.76 -2.79 1.71
N TRP A 40 -9.38 -2.09 0.76
CA TRP A 40 -10.81 -1.81 0.79
C TRP A 40 -11.66 -3.08 0.75
N ILE A 41 -11.35 -4.02 -0.15
CA ILE A 41 -12.03 -5.33 -0.23
C ILE A 41 -11.92 -6.07 1.11
N MET A 42 -10.73 -6.09 1.71
CA MET A 42 -10.49 -6.73 3.01
C MET A 42 -11.35 -6.09 4.11
N GLU A 43 -11.36 -4.76 4.23
CA GLU A 43 -12.15 -4.02 5.22
C GLU A 43 -13.66 -4.27 5.04
N VAL A 44 -14.16 -4.18 3.82
CA VAL A 44 -15.58 -4.42 3.51
C VAL A 44 -15.97 -5.86 3.81
N THR A 45 -15.11 -6.82 3.46
CA THR A 45 -15.34 -8.24 3.74
C THR A 45 -15.38 -8.51 5.25
N CYS A 46 -14.43 -7.96 6.01
CA CYS A 46 -14.43 -8.08 7.47
C CYS A 46 -15.73 -7.54 8.08
N LYS A 47 -16.21 -6.38 7.59
CA LYS A 47 -17.47 -5.80 8.09
C LYS A 47 -18.70 -6.56 7.62
N LEU A 48 -18.69 -7.09 6.42
CA LEU A 48 -19.76 -7.93 5.90
C LEU A 48 -19.93 -9.20 6.79
N VAL A 49 -18.82 -9.84 7.15
CA VAL A 49 -18.84 -11.01 8.04
C VAL A 49 -19.31 -10.64 9.44
N GLN A 50 -18.81 -9.51 9.99
CA GLN A 50 -19.11 -9.06 11.35
C GLN A 50 -20.56 -8.59 11.53
N TYR A 51 -21.07 -7.81 10.56
CA TYR A 51 -22.39 -7.14 10.68
C TYR A 51 -23.47 -7.69 9.74
N LYS A 52 -23.11 -8.66 8.88
CA LYS A 52 -23.98 -9.24 7.84
C LYS A 52 -24.64 -8.21 6.91
N ARG A 53 -23.98 -7.07 6.73
CA ARG A 53 -24.41 -5.99 5.83
C ARG A 53 -23.21 -5.33 5.18
N PHE A 54 -23.39 -4.85 3.95
CA PHE A 54 -22.36 -4.08 3.25
C PHE A 54 -22.17 -2.72 3.95
N ILE A 55 -20.93 -2.42 4.33
CA ILE A 55 -20.53 -1.14 4.91
C ILE A 55 -19.30 -0.67 4.13
N ASN A 56 -19.42 0.44 3.38
CA ASN A 56 -18.26 1.07 2.78
C ASN A 56 -17.37 1.65 3.90
N ARG A 57 -16.11 1.27 3.90
CA ARG A 57 -15.13 1.66 4.94
C ARG A 57 -14.07 2.64 4.43
N GLY A 58 -14.12 2.98 3.15
CA GLY A 58 -13.21 3.97 2.58
C GLY A 58 -13.43 5.36 3.21
N PHE A 59 -12.35 6.15 3.32
CA PHE A 59 -12.44 7.59 3.57
C PHE A 59 -12.93 8.32 2.31
N LEU A 60 -12.55 7.80 1.16
CA LEU A 60 -12.91 8.28 -0.17
C LEU A 60 -14.19 7.60 -0.67
N ILE A 61 -14.82 8.15 -1.70
CA ILE A 61 -16.05 7.62 -2.28
C ILE A 61 -15.77 6.32 -3.04
N GLY A 62 -14.62 6.25 -3.71
CA GLY A 62 -14.21 5.10 -4.50
C GLY A 62 -13.88 3.85 -3.67
N PRO A 63 -13.80 2.68 -4.35
CA PRO A 63 -13.54 1.39 -3.69
C PRO A 63 -12.04 1.20 -3.38
N TYR A 64 -11.46 2.10 -2.63
CA TYR A 64 -10.07 2.04 -2.20
C TYR A 64 -9.83 2.69 -0.83
N CYS A 65 -8.89 2.12 -0.08
CA CYS A 65 -8.43 2.63 1.20
C CYS A 65 -6.95 3.02 1.08
N PRO A 66 -6.63 4.31 0.92
CA PRO A 66 -5.27 4.80 0.64
C PRO A 66 -4.21 4.36 1.66
N ILE A 67 -4.58 4.23 2.93
CA ILE A 67 -3.65 3.81 3.99
C ILE A 67 -2.97 2.46 3.70
N TYR A 68 -3.70 1.50 3.08
CA TYR A 68 -3.13 0.21 2.69
C TYR A 68 -2.17 0.36 1.51
N GLY A 69 -2.49 1.22 0.55
CA GLY A 69 -1.59 1.57 -0.56
C GLY A 69 -0.29 2.19 -0.06
N TYR A 70 -0.37 3.19 0.84
CA TYR A 70 0.81 3.81 1.45
C TYR A 70 1.61 2.82 2.29
N GLY A 71 0.94 1.99 3.10
CA GLY A 71 1.60 0.96 3.91
C GLY A 71 2.38 -0.02 3.04
N ALA A 72 1.77 -0.53 1.97
CA ALA A 72 2.42 -1.44 1.04
C ALA A 72 3.61 -0.80 0.30
N LEU A 73 3.49 0.48 -0.11
CA LEU A 73 4.61 1.20 -0.72
C LEU A 73 5.76 1.42 0.26
N LEU A 74 5.47 1.81 1.50
CA LEU A 74 6.50 1.99 2.53
C LEU A 74 7.22 0.67 2.81
N ILE A 75 6.50 -0.45 2.93
CA ILE A 75 7.09 -1.78 3.06
C ILE A 75 7.97 -2.07 1.85
N THR A 76 7.47 -1.88 0.63
CA THR A 76 8.19 -2.19 -0.62
C THR A 76 9.48 -1.40 -0.75
N ILE A 77 9.46 -0.11 -0.40
CA ILE A 77 10.61 0.79 -0.58
C ILE A 77 11.60 0.66 0.57
N LEU A 78 11.11 0.73 1.81
CA LEU A 78 11.98 0.81 2.99
C LEU A 78 12.53 -0.55 3.43
N LEU A 79 11.73 -1.63 3.21
CA LEU A 79 12.06 -2.94 3.76
C LEU A 79 12.69 -3.89 2.75
N LYS A 80 12.92 -3.46 1.50
CA LYS A 80 13.57 -4.27 0.46
C LYS A 80 14.89 -4.89 0.91
N ARG A 81 15.67 -4.16 1.71
CA ARG A 81 16.97 -4.64 2.24
C ARG A 81 16.86 -5.74 3.29
N TYR A 82 15.70 -5.93 3.89
CA TYR A 82 15.47 -6.92 4.96
C TYR A 82 14.82 -8.22 4.45
N THR A 83 14.65 -8.38 3.15
CA THR A 83 14.04 -9.58 2.55
C THR A 83 14.84 -10.87 2.75
N SER A 84 16.11 -10.78 3.14
CA SER A 84 16.92 -11.95 3.50
C SER A 84 16.58 -12.54 4.88
N ASP A 85 15.95 -11.77 5.77
CA ASP A 85 15.59 -12.18 7.12
C ASP A 85 14.09 -11.95 7.37
N PRO A 86 13.26 -13.01 7.32
CA PRO A 86 11.81 -12.90 7.51
C PRO A 86 11.41 -12.36 8.89
N ILE A 87 12.19 -12.65 9.95
CA ILE A 87 11.88 -12.20 11.30
C ILE A 87 12.10 -10.69 11.42
N VAL A 88 13.23 -10.21 10.91
CA VAL A 88 13.51 -8.77 10.87
C VAL A 88 12.50 -8.05 10.01
N LEU A 89 12.15 -8.61 8.84
CA LEU A 89 11.15 -8.05 7.94
C LEU A 89 9.78 -7.95 8.64
N PHE A 90 9.35 -8.99 9.35
CA PHE A 90 8.10 -9.02 10.12
C PHE A 90 8.07 -7.90 11.18
N VAL A 91 9.13 -7.79 12.00
CA VAL A 91 9.21 -6.76 13.05
C VAL A 91 9.23 -5.36 12.45
N MET A 92 10.02 -5.15 11.40
CA MET A 92 10.08 -3.84 10.73
C MET A 92 8.77 -3.46 10.03
N ALA A 93 8.02 -4.42 9.49
CA ALA A 93 6.69 -4.17 8.93
C ALA A 93 5.70 -3.71 10.01
N ILE A 94 5.74 -4.33 11.21
CA ILE A 94 4.96 -3.88 12.36
C ILE A 94 5.30 -2.43 12.71
N VAL A 95 6.59 -2.08 12.80
CA VAL A 95 7.03 -0.72 13.15
C VAL A 95 6.57 0.29 12.10
N VAL A 96 6.78 0.01 10.82
CA VAL A 96 6.46 0.92 9.71
C VAL A 96 4.94 1.13 9.62
N CYS A 97 4.15 0.05 9.60
CA CYS A 97 2.70 0.15 9.46
C CYS A 97 2.03 0.68 10.73
N GLY A 98 2.51 0.28 11.92
CA GLY A 98 2.01 0.83 13.18
C GLY A 98 2.27 2.33 13.32
N THR A 99 3.43 2.79 12.86
CA THR A 99 3.74 4.23 12.80
C THR A 99 2.82 4.95 11.82
N LEU A 100 2.60 4.39 10.62
CA LEU A 100 1.69 4.94 9.62
C LEU A 100 0.26 5.03 10.17
N GLU A 101 -0.24 3.96 10.80
CA GLU A 101 -1.58 3.92 11.39
C GLU A 101 -1.75 4.97 12.49
N TYR A 102 -0.75 5.08 13.38
CA TYR A 102 -0.75 6.09 14.45
C TYR A 102 -0.77 7.51 13.89
N LEU A 103 0.13 7.82 12.94
CA LEU A 103 0.22 9.16 12.35
C LEU A 103 -1.03 9.50 11.55
N THR A 104 -1.58 8.56 10.78
CA THR A 104 -2.82 8.77 10.04
C THR A 104 -3.97 9.11 11.00
N SER A 105 -4.15 8.32 12.06
CA SER A 105 -5.17 8.60 13.09
C SER A 105 -4.97 9.96 13.75
N TYR A 106 -3.73 10.32 14.08
CA TYR A 106 -3.40 11.60 14.70
C TYR A 106 -3.75 12.78 13.79
N PHE A 107 -3.31 12.74 12.53
CA PHE A 107 -3.55 13.84 11.59
C PHE A 107 -5.02 13.94 11.19
N MET A 108 -5.71 12.82 10.96
CA MET A 108 -7.13 12.82 10.65
C MET A 108 -7.95 13.44 11.79
N GLU A 109 -7.68 13.05 13.04
CA GLU A 109 -8.36 13.65 14.20
C GLU A 109 -8.07 15.14 14.33
N LYS A 110 -6.83 15.55 14.08
CA LYS A 110 -6.44 16.97 14.16
C LYS A 110 -7.10 17.84 13.08
N ILE A 111 -7.18 17.33 11.85
CA ILE A 111 -7.71 18.06 10.69
C ILE A 111 -9.25 18.04 10.69
N TYR A 112 -9.84 16.85 10.82
CA TYR A 112 -11.28 16.64 10.66
C TYR A 112 -12.04 16.64 11.98
N LYS A 113 -11.35 16.76 13.14
CA LYS A 113 -11.93 16.75 14.49
C LYS A 113 -12.74 15.47 14.80
N ALA A 114 -12.45 14.39 14.07
CA ALA A 114 -13.13 13.12 14.18
C ALA A 114 -12.12 11.96 14.19
N ARG A 115 -12.40 10.93 14.98
CA ARG A 115 -11.61 9.71 15.04
C ARG A 115 -12.28 8.64 14.18
N TRP A 116 -11.60 8.12 13.16
CA TRP A 116 -12.11 7.06 12.28
C TRP A 116 -12.12 5.70 12.94
N TRP A 117 -11.15 5.46 13.85
CA TRP A 117 -11.10 4.27 14.69
C TRP A 117 -10.59 4.65 16.09
N ASP A 118 -11.00 3.87 17.09
CA ASP A 118 -10.58 4.02 18.47
C ASP A 118 -10.37 2.66 19.11
N TYR A 119 -9.15 2.40 19.53
CA TYR A 119 -8.73 1.18 20.21
C TYR A 119 -8.54 1.37 21.73
N SER A 120 -9.08 2.42 22.32
CA SER A 120 -8.91 2.73 23.77
C SER A 120 -9.36 1.58 24.67
N THR A 121 -10.34 0.78 24.22
CA THR A 121 -10.83 -0.40 24.94
C THR A 121 -9.97 -1.65 24.75
N LYS A 122 -9.00 -1.62 23.82
CA LYS A 122 -8.12 -2.75 23.53
C LYS A 122 -6.90 -2.77 24.43
N LYS A 123 -6.44 -4.00 24.78
CA LYS A 123 -5.18 -4.16 25.54
C LYS A 123 -3.97 -3.73 24.70
N PHE A 124 -2.96 -3.22 25.38
CA PHE A 124 -1.71 -2.77 24.75
C PHE A 124 -1.94 -1.79 23.58
N ASN A 125 -2.82 -0.81 23.78
CA ASN A 125 -3.00 0.28 22.84
C ASN A 125 -2.07 1.46 23.17
N ILE A 126 -1.77 2.25 22.13
CA ILE A 126 -1.02 3.52 22.24
C ILE A 126 -1.99 4.64 21.90
N ASN A 127 -2.44 5.38 22.91
CA ASN A 127 -3.38 6.50 22.80
C ASN A 127 -4.70 6.16 22.05
N GLY A 128 -5.12 4.88 22.07
CA GLY A 128 -6.30 4.40 21.34
C GLY A 128 -6.13 4.41 19.81
N ARG A 129 -4.95 4.74 19.27
CA ARG A 129 -4.72 4.89 17.83
C ARG A 129 -4.20 3.62 17.17
N VAL A 130 -3.45 2.84 17.92
CA VAL A 130 -2.79 1.60 17.50
C VAL A 130 -2.90 0.62 18.66
N CYS A 131 -3.04 -0.67 18.40
CA CYS A 131 -3.00 -1.70 19.42
C CYS A 131 -2.31 -2.97 18.92
N LEU A 132 -1.92 -3.85 19.86
CA LEU A 132 -1.19 -5.08 19.51
C LEU A 132 -1.97 -5.98 18.55
N GLU A 133 -3.30 -6.01 18.67
CA GLU A 133 -4.17 -6.82 17.82
C GLU A 133 -4.16 -6.35 16.35
N THR A 134 -3.88 -5.07 16.07
CA THR A 134 -3.82 -4.53 14.71
C THR A 134 -2.41 -4.62 14.12
N VAL A 135 -1.37 -4.45 14.90
CA VAL A 135 0.01 -4.42 14.37
C VAL A 135 0.56 -5.79 14.03
N ILE A 136 0.16 -6.86 14.73
CA ILE A 136 0.60 -8.23 14.40
C ILE A 136 0.16 -8.64 12.98
N PRO A 137 -1.10 -8.46 12.57
CA PRO A 137 -1.53 -8.65 11.18
C PRO A 137 -0.68 -7.86 10.16
N PHE A 138 -0.22 -6.64 10.49
CA PHE A 138 0.65 -5.88 9.59
C PHE A 138 2.00 -6.54 9.36
N GLY A 139 2.58 -7.20 10.36
CA GLY A 139 3.78 -8.01 10.16
C GLY A 139 3.56 -9.15 9.17
N ILE A 140 2.44 -9.88 9.31
CA ILE A 140 2.06 -10.97 8.40
C ILE A 140 1.82 -10.43 6.99
N LEU A 141 1.06 -9.33 6.85
CA LEU A 141 0.83 -8.67 5.56
C LEU A 141 2.14 -8.19 4.94
N GLY A 142 3.09 -7.71 5.74
CA GLY A 142 4.42 -7.30 5.27
C GLY A 142 5.18 -8.46 4.62
N LEU A 143 5.17 -9.64 5.23
CA LEU A 143 5.76 -10.84 4.65
C LEU A 143 5.03 -11.24 3.34
N LEU A 144 3.71 -11.26 3.38
CA LEU A 144 2.89 -11.60 2.22
C LEU A 144 3.15 -10.64 1.03
N ILE A 145 3.21 -9.33 1.32
CA ILE A 145 3.53 -8.31 0.32
C ILE A 145 4.91 -8.55 -0.28
N MET A 146 5.93 -8.71 0.52
CA MET A 146 7.31 -8.77 0.02
C MET A 146 7.63 -10.07 -0.71
N TYR A 147 7.14 -11.21 -0.23
CA TYR A 147 7.53 -12.50 -0.79
C TYR A 147 6.57 -13.02 -1.87
N ILE A 148 5.31 -12.61 -1.85
CA ILE A 148 4.28 -13.18 -2.74
C ILE A 148 3.68 -12.10 -3.63
N LEU A 149 3.08 -11.07 -3.05
CA LEU A 149 2.26 -10.12 -3.81
C LEU A 149 3.09 -9.20 -4.68
N ASN A 150 4.19 -8.65 -4.17
CA ASN A 150 5.07 -7.78 -4.95
C ASN A 150 5.69 -8.49 -6.16
N PRO A 151 6.32 -9.67 -6.04
CA PRO A 151 6.83 -10.39 -7.21
C PRO A 151 5.74 -10.62 -8.25
N PHE A 152 4.53 -10.99 -7.81
CA PHE A 152 3.41 -11.24 -8.72
C PHE A 152 2.93 -9.96 -9.40
N PHE A 153 2.60 -8.90 -8.65
CA PHE A 153 2.03 -7.69 -9.23
C PHE A 153 3.05 -6.87 -10.02
N ILE A 154 4.29 -6.75 -9.53
CA ILE A 154 5.34 -6.04 -10.27
C ILE A 154 5.59 -6.72 -11.61
N GLY A 155 5.74 -8.04 -11.63
CA GLY A 155 5.92 -8.78 -12.87
C GLY A 155 4.76 -8.59 -13.88
N LYS A 156 3.52 -8.52 -13.39
CA LYS A 156 2.35 -8.22 -14.24
C LYS A 156 2.35 -6.77 -14.75
N ILE A 157 2.66 -5.81 -13.89
CA ILE A 157 2.69 -4.39 -14.27
C ILE A 157 3.82 -4.12 -15.28
N GLU A 158 5.00 -4.72 -15.09
CA GLU A 158 6.12 -4.57 -16.01
C GLU A 158 5.90 -5.23 -17.38
N ALA A 159 5.01 -6.21 -17.46
CA ALA A 159 4.59 -6.83 -18.71
C ALA A 159 3.61 -5.96 -19.52
N ILE A 160 3.05 -4.88 -18.93
CA ILE A 160 2.12 -3.98 -19.62
C ILE A 160 2.91 -3.11 -20.61
N PRO A 161 2.46 -3.00 -21.87
CA PRO A 161 3.08 -2.09 -22.85
C PRO A 161 3.14 -0.64 -22.33
N PRO A 162 4.23 0.12 -22.58
CA PRO A 162 4.41 1.47 -22.03
C PRO A 162 3.27 2.44 -22.33
N ILE A 163 2.67 2.34 -23.50
CA ILE A 163 1.54 3.19 -23.91
C ILE A 163 0.33 2.91 -23.00
N ILE A 164 -0.01 1.64 -22.80
CA ILE A 164 -1.14 1.23 -21.96
C ILE A 164 -0.87 1.61 -20.50
N LEU A 165 0.35 1.41 -20.01
CA LEU A 165 0.78 1.79 -18.67
C LEU A 165 0.58 3.30 -18.44
N ASN A 166 0.96 4.15 -19.43
CA ASN A 166 0.80 5.59 -19.36
C ASN A 166 -0.67 6.01 -19.29
N VAL A 167 -1.50 5.45 -20.18
CA VAL A 167 -2.93 5.76 -20.23
C VAL A 167 -3.63 5.30 -18.97
N LEU A 168 -3.38 4.06 -18.53
CA LEU A 168 -3.98 3.49 -17.33
C LEU A 168 -3.61 4.28 -16.07
N SER A 169 -2.33 4.56 -15.87
CA SER A 169 -1.90 5.35 -14.71
C SER A 169 -2.44 6.78 -14.76
N GLY A 170 -2.55 7.41 -15.93
CA GLY A 170 -3.16 8.73 -16.09
C GLY A 170 -4.64 8.75 -15.73
N ILE A 171 -5.43 7.80 -16.23
CA ILE A 171 -6.87 7.68 -15.91
C ILE A 171 -7.06 7.45 -14.40
N LEU A 172 -6.32 6.50 -13.81
CA LEU A 172 -6.43 6.21 -12.38
C LEU A 172 -5.99 7.39 -11.52
N LEU A 173 -4.99 8.16 -11.95
CA LEU A 173 -4.56 9.37 -11.24
C LEU A 173 -5.66 10.44 -11.25
N ILE A 174 -6.33 10.65 -12.38
CA ILE A 174 -7.46 11.58 -12.48
C ILE A 174 -8.60 11.13 -11.55
N ILE A 175 -8.99 9.85 -11.62
CA ILE A 175 -10.05 9.31 -10.74
C ILE A 175 -9.69 9.52 -9.27
N TYR A 176 -8.47 9.17 -8.87
CA TYR A 176 -8.01 9.27 -7.49
C TYR A 176 -7.91 10.72 -6.98
N THR A 177 -7.58 11.67 -7.86
CA THR A 177 -7.46 13.10 -7.48
C THR A 177 -8.80 13.83 -7.50
N CYS A 178 -9.79 13.33 -8.24
CA CYS A 178 -11.14 13.92 -8.28
C CYS A 178 -12.05 13.42 -7.14
N ASP A 179 -11.67 12.33 -6.47
CA ASP A 179 -12.38 11.75 -5.33
C ASP A 179 -11.94 12.39 -4.00
#